data_5471c55fe27cbdb7ada4e5a4484a9a05
#
_entry.id   5471c55fe27cbdb7ada4e5a4484a9a05
#
_cell.length_a   1.000
_cell.length_b   1.000
_cell.length_c   1.000
_cell.angle_alpha   90.00
_cell.angle_beta   90.00
_cell.angle_gamma   90.00
#
_symmetry.space_group_name_H-M   'P 1'
#
loop_
_entity.id
_entity.type
_entity.pdbx_description
1 polymer ?
#
loop_
_entity_poly.entity_id
_entity_poly.type
_entity_poly.pdbx_seq_one_letter_code
_entity_poly.pdbx_strand_id
1 'polypeptide(L)'
;MSRLHNLDFLRAFAMMMGLVIHAPILFTMPDVARDFQIENIPVLESWGWLVMSFISNWRMPLFFLLSGFFAVLVIEKKGNPYFIKDRIIRIGITCLLFSAFYDILDGRIDFTTAHLWFLYELVIFVLCFSLLYKIKVFKDLVCKIISPKIFLIISLWLIATVPLAHILNNSFNPYALMPSETFFSLKPGNLVYYFSYFLLGALLYSNQKIFSKLLENKT
;
A
#
# COMPACT_ATOMS: atom_id res chain seq x y z
N MET A 1 4.44 -26.58 6.76
CA MET A 1 4.89 -25.40 5.95
C MET A 1 5.54 -24.43 6.89
N SER A 2 6.82 -24.14 6.69
CA SER A 2 7.51 -23.12 7.49
C SER A 2 6.79 -21.76 7.34
N ARG A 3 6.53 -21.12 8.45
CA ARG A 3 6.04 -19.75 8.48
C ARG A 3 7.09 -18.85 7.79
N LEU A 4 6.66 -17.96 6.95
CA LEU A 4 7.56 -17.00 6.28
C LEU A 4 7.88 -15.86 7.27
N HIS A 5 8.57 -16.18 8.37
CA HIS A 5 8.86 -15.26 9.47
C HIS A 5 9.48 -13.94 9.01
N ASN A 6 10.33 -14.00 7.96
CA ASN A 6 10.96 -12.80 7.40
C ASN A 6 9.92 -11.83 6.78
N LEU A 7 8.89 -12.34 6.11
CA LEU A 7 7.84 -11.51 5.53
C LEU A 7 6.86 -10.99 6.58
N ASP A 8 6.59 -11.80 7.62
CA ASP A 8 5.79 -11.34 8.78
C ASP A 8 6.52 -10.23 9.53
N PHE A 9 7.86 -10.35 9.70
CA PHE A 9 8.68 -9.29 10.28
C PHE A 9 8.64 -8.01 9.44
N LEU A 10 8.80 -8.10 8.11
CA LEU A 10 8.73 -6.92 7.22
C LEU A 10 7.38 -6.21 7.31
N ARG A 11 6.29 -6.96 7.45
CA ARG A 11 4.94 -6.37 7.62
C ARG A 11 4.84 -5.64 8.96
N ALA A 12 5.28 -6.27 10.05
CA ALA A 12 5.28 -5.66 11.37
C ALA A 12 6.15 -4.40 11.39
N PHE A 13 7.34 -4.45 10.79
CA PHE A 13 8.22 -3.30 10.67
C PHE A 13 7.60 -2.15 9.87
N ALA A 14 7.00 -2.43 8.70
CA ALA A 14 6.30 -1.42 7.92
C ALA A 14 5.12 -0.80 8.68
N MET A 15 4.40 -1.57 9.50
CA MET A 15 3.34 -1.07 10.36
C MET A 15 3.88 -0.17 11.48
N MET A 16 4.98 -0.57 12.14
CA MET A 16 5.64 0.25 13.18
C MET A 16 6.13 1.58 12.62
N MET A 17 6.69 1.59 11.41
CA MET A 17 7.06 2.84 10.72
C MET A 17 5.86 3.75 10.46
N GLY A 18 4.65 3.20 10.46
CA GLY A 18 3.41 3.98 10.43
C GLY A 18 3.22 4.86 11.67
N LEU A 19 3.64 4.40 12.83
CA LEU A 19 3.62 5.22 14.05
C LEU A 19 4.73 6.27 14.02
N VAL A 20 5.92 5.88 13.57
CA VAL A 20 7.09 6.77 13.50
C VAL A 20 6.85 7.96 12.59
N ILE A 21 6.13 7.79 11.46
CA ILE A 21 5.85 8.88 10.53
C ILE A 21 4.97 9.98 11.14
N HIS A 22 4.15 9.65 12.14
CA HIS A 22 3.27 10.62 12.79
C HIS A 22 4.00 11.49 13.82
N ALA A 23 5.15 11.07 14.33
CA ALA A 23 5.92 11.86 15.28
C ALA A 23 6.40 13.21 14.69
N PRO A 24 6.97 13.27 13.47
CA PRO A 24 7.37 14.53 12.84
C PRO A 24 6.22 15.47 12.51
N ILE A 25 4.99 14.98 12.37
CA ILE A 25 3.83 15.81 11.99
C ILE A 25 3.66 16.98 12.96
N LEU A 26 3.81 16.74 14.27
CA LEU A 26 3.69 17.78 15.29
C LEU A 26 4.73 18.89 15.12
N PHE A 27 5.89 18.60 14.52
CA PHE A 27 6.98 19.54 14.30
C PHE A 27 6.96 20.20 12.92
N THR A 28 6.23 19.61 11.96
CA THR A 28 6.16 20.10 10.58
C THR A 28 4.86 20.82 10.27
N MET A 29 3.81 20.57 11.04
CA MET A 29 2.49 21.15 10.88
C MET A 29 2.05 21.86 12.16
N PRO A 30 2.39 23.15 12.33
CA PRO A 30 2.07 23.91 13.54
C PRO A 30 0.58 23.96 13.88
N ASP A 31 -0.28 23.92 12.85
CA ASP A 31 -1.73 23.93 13.05
C ASP A 31 -2.21 22.64 13.74
N VAL A 32 -1.67 21.48 13.35
CA VAL A 32 -1.94 20.20 14.02
C VAL A 32 -1.46 20.24 15.48
N ALA A 33 -0.30 20.84 15.74
CA ALA A 33 0.22 20.98 17.09
C ALA A 33 -0.70 21.84 17.99
N ARG A 34 -1.27 22.93 17.44
CA ARG A 34 -2.24 23.78 18.14
C ARG A 34 -3.52 23.02 18.52
N ASP A 35 -4.01 22.16 17.64
CA ASP A 35 -5.20 21.34 17.92
C ASP A 35 -4.97 20.44 19.14
N PHE A 36 -3.73 20.03 19.39
CA PHE A 36 -3.32 19.28 20.59
C PHE A 36 -2.91 20.15 21.76
N GLN A 37 -3.14 21.48 21.71
CA GLN A 37 -2.77 22.46 22.74
C GLN A 37 -1.27 22.44 23.10
N ILE A 38 -0.42 22.10 22.14
CA ILE A 38 1.02 22.08 22.33
C ILE A 38 1.58 23.43 21.87
N GLU A 39 1.99 24.24 22.84
CA GLU A 39 2.60 25.56 22.58
C GLU A 39 4.13 25.45 22.48
N ASN A 40 4.75 26.35 21.70
CA ASN A 40 6.21 26.49 21.60
C ASN A 40 6.99 25.27 21.06
N ILE A 41 6.44 24.56 20.08
CA ILE A 41 7.20 23.52 19.39
C ILE A 41 8.23 24.16 18.44
N PRO A 42 9.51 23.77 18.52
CA PRO A 42 10.49 24.19 17.54
C PRO A 42 10.11 23.64 16.16
N VAL A 43 9.90 24.52 15.18
CA VAL A 43 9.53 24.12 13.83
C VAL A 43 10.73 23.49 13.15
N LEU A 44 10.72 22.18 13.00
CA LEU A 44 11.74 21.39 12.28
C LEU A 44 11.29 21.16 10.82
N GLU A 45 11.01 22.26 10.11
CA GLU A 45 10.37 22.21 8.79
C GLU A 45 11.07 21.26 7.80
N SER A 46 12.37 21.39 7.62
CA SER A 46 13.10 20.65 6.59
C SER A 46 13.34 19.17 6.96
N TRP A 47 13.79 18.88 8.18
CA TRP A 47 14.09 17.52 8.61
C TRP A 47 12.84 16.65 8.80
N GLY A 48 11.78 17.23 9.34
CA GLY A 48 10.50 16.53 9.49
C GLY A 48 9.96 16.06 8.15
N TRP A 49 9.94 16.94 7.16
CA TRP A 49 9.51 16.61 5.80
C TRP A 49 10.39 15.56 5.14
N LEU A 50 11.72 15.60 5.33
CA LEU A 50 12.63 14.57 4.81
C LEU A 50 12.33 13.19 5.42
N VAL A 51 12.15 13.10 6.73
CA VAL A 51 11.83 11.84 7.43
C VAL A 51 10.46 11.31 6.96
N MET A 52 9.45 12.17 6.90
CA MET A 52 8.11 11.79 6.43
C MET A 52 8.15 11.28 4.99
N SER A 53 8.82 12.00 4.09
CA SER A 53 8.98 11.61 2.69
C SER A 53 9.73 10.28 2.56
N PHE A 54 10.84 10.15 3.27
CA PHE A 54 11.63 8.92 3.24
C PHE A 54 10.79 7.71 3.66
N ILE A 55 10.08 7.80 4.79
CA ILE A 55 9.25 6.70 5.28
C ILE A 55 8.06 6.43 4.34
N SER A 56 7.35 7.46 3.89
CA SER A 56 6.17 7.31 3.02
C SER A 56 6.50 6.64 1.70
N ASN A 57 7.62 7.02 1.07
CA ASN A 57 7.97 6.58 -0.28
C ASN A 57 8.28 5.08 -0.39
N TRP A 58 8.74 4.42 0.67
CA TRP A 58 8.97 2.98 0.62
C TRP A 58 7.94 2.17 1.40
N ARG A 59 7.38 2.72 2.50
CA ARG A 59 6.47 2.01 3.39
C ARG A 59 5.20 1.58 2.69
N MET A 60 4.53 2.51 1.98
CA MET A 60 3.28 2.22 1.30
C MET A 60 3.46 1.30 0.10
N PRO A 61 4.43 1.51 -0.81
CA PRO A 61 4.78 0.53 -1.83
C PRO A 61 5.06 -0.86 -1.28
N LEU A 62 5.83 -0.97 -0.20
CA LEU A 62 6.13 -2.26 0.44
C LEU A 62 4.86 -2.93 1.00
N PHE A 63 3.98 -2.16 1.63
CA PHE A 63 2.71 -2.69 2.16
C PHE A 63 1.84 -3.30 1.05
N PHE A 64 1.67 -2.59 -0.07
CA PHE A 64 0.88 -3.09 -1.19
C PHE A 64 1.58 -4.28 -1.91
N LEU A 65 2.90 -4.24 -2.04
CA LEU A 65 3.67 -5.36 -2.57
C LEU A 65 3.47 -6.64 -1.74
N LEU A 66 3.62 -6.55 -0.43
CA LEU A 66 3.38 -7.70 0.46
C LEU A 66 1.92 -8.16 0.40
N SER A 67 0.98 -7.23 0.28
CA SER A 67 -0.44 -7.58 0.14
C SER A 67 -0.72 -8.37 -1.14
N GLY A 68 -0.11 -7.99 -2.27
CA GLY A 68 -0.19 -8.73 -3.53
C GLY A 68 0.46 -10.10 -3.47
N PHE A 69 1.62 -10.22 -2.83
CA PHE A 69 2.29 -11.49 -2.58
C PHE A 69 1.39 -12.47 -1.81
N PHE A 70 0.80 -12.00 -0.72
CA PHE A 70 -0.10 -12.83 0.08
C PHE A 70 -1.46 -13.07 -0.58
N ALA A 71 -1.89 -12.23 -1.53
CA ALA A 71 -3.11 -12.45 -2.29
C ALA A 71 -3.03 -13.75 -3.10
N VAL A 72 -1.97 -13.92 -3.89
CA VAL A 72 -1.77 -15.15 -4.68
C VAL A 72 -1.61 -16.35 -3.77
N LEU A 73 -0.83 -16.25 -2.70
CA LEU A 73 -0.66 -17.32 -1.72
C LEU A 73 -1.99 -17.81 -1.13
N VAL A 74 -2.89 -16.89 -0.79
CA VAL A 74 -4.19 -17.26 -0.21
C VAL A 74 -5.11 -17.84 -1.29
N ILE A 75 -5.12 -17.26 -2.49
CA ILE A 75 -5.94 -17.75 -3.60
C ILE A 75 -5.53 -19.18 -4.00
N GLU A 76 -4.24 -19.48 -4.10
CA GLU A 76 -3.77 -20.83 -4.42
C GLU A 76 -4.09 -21.85 -3.34
N LYS A 77 -4.04 -21.46 -2.06
CA LYS A 77 -4.30 -22.38 -0.95
C LYS A 77 -5.77 -22.60 -0.63
N LYS A 78 -6.59 -21.54 -0.71
CA LYS A 78 -7.98 -21.53 -0.20
C LYS A 78 -9.01 -21.16 -1.26
N GLY A 79 -8.55 -20.79 -2.45
CA GLY A 79 -9.42 -20.34 -3.54
C GLY A 79 -9.80 -18.87 -3.50
N ASN A 80 -10.21 -18.37 -4.66
CA ASN A 80 -10.56 -16.96 -4.85
C ASN A 80 -11.80 -16.52 -4.05
N PRO A 81 -12.91 -17.30 -3.94
CA PRO A 81 -14.06 -16.89 -3.14
C PRO A 81 -13.71 -16.71 -1.64
N TYR A 82 -12.89 -17.59 -1.09
CA TYR A 82 -12.41 -17.45 0.29
C TYR A 82 -11.58 -16.19 0.46
N PHE A 83 -10.66 -15.91 -0.48
CA PHE A 83 -9.82 -14.73 -0.45
C PHE A 83 -10.64 -13.44 -0.40
N ILE A 84 -11.65 -13.29 -1.28
CA ILE A 84 -12.52 -12.12 -1.31
C ILE A 84 -13.25 -11.97 0.03
N LYS A 85 -13.92 -13.05 0.49
CA LYS A 85 -14.67 -13.02 1.75
C LYS A 85 -13.81 -12.63 2.95
N ASP A 86 -12.64 -13.26 3.08
CA ASP A 86 -11.70 -13.00 4.18
C ASP A 86 -11.22 -11.54 4.16
N ARG A 87 -10.92 -10.98 2.98
CA ARG A 87 -10.45 -9.59 2.84
C ARG A 87 -11.55 -8.57 3.08
N ILE A 88 -12.75 -8.79 2.56
CA ILE A 88 -13.90 -7.90 2.82
C ILE A 88 -14.21 -7.87 4.31
N ILE A 89 -14.26 -9.01 4.98
CA ILE A 89 -14.57 -9.05 6.41
C ILE A 89 -13.47 -8.37 7.24
N ARG A 90 -12.21 -8.69 6.99
CA ARG A 90 -11.10 -8.20 7.83
C ARG A 90 -10.67 -6.78 7.52
N ILE A 91 -10.77 -6.36 6.27
CA ILE A 91 -10.29 -5.05 5.83
C ILE A 91 -11.47 -4.13 5.55
N GLY A 92 -12.45 -4.57 4.74
CA GLY A 92 -13.57 -3.73 4.33
C GLY A 92 -14.45 -3.34 5.52
N ILE A 93 -14.89 -4.29 6.33
CA ILE A 93 -15.71 -4.00 7.52
C ILE A 93 -14.91 -3.14 8.52
N THR A 94 -13.66 -3.46 8.76
CA THR A 94 -12.80 -2.66 9.65
C THR A 94 -12.68 -1.22 9.16
N CYS A 95 -12.45 -1.02 7.85
CA CYS A 95 -12.35 0.31 7.25
C CYS A 95 -13.65 1.10 7.43
N LEU A 96 -14.81 0.48 7.18
CA LEU A 96 -16.12 1.12 7.35
C LEU A 96 -16.43 1.46 8.81
N LEU A 97 -16.14 0.55 9.74
CA LEU A 97 -16.38 0.78 11.18
C LEU A 97 -15.54 1.93 11.72
N PHE A 98 -14.26 1.99 11.37
CA PHE A 98 -13.39 3.07 11.82
C PHE A 98 -13.71 4.40 11.14
N SER A 99 -14.09 4.41 9.86
CA SER A 99 -14.55 5.62 9.19
C SER A 99 -15.82 6.18 9.87
N ALA A 100 -16.80 5.32 10.12
CA ALA A 100 -18.00 5.72 10.84
C ALA A 100 -17.70 6.23 12.26
N PHE A 101 -16.73 5.61 12.95
CA PHE A 101 -16.29 6.06 14.27
C PHE A 101 -15.66 7.46 14.22
N TYR A 102 -14.79 7.73 13.23
CA TYR A 102 -14.21 9.07 13.04
C TYR A 102 -15.28 10.11 12.70
N ASP A 103 -16.20 9.79 11.80
CA ASP A 103 -17.28 10.70 11.43
C ASP A 103 -18.18 11.06 12.63
N ILE A 104 -18.45 10.10 13.52
CA ILE A 104 -19.20 10.34 14.76
C ILE A 104 -18.42 11.27 15.72
N LEU A 105 -17.11 11.06 15.87
CA LEU A 105 -16.29 11.91 16.72
C LEU A 105 -16.21 13.34 16.21
N ASP A 106 -16.13 13.53 14.90
CA ASP A 106 -16.07 14.85 14.25
C ASP A 106 -17.45 15.52 14.12
N GLY A 107 -18.54 14.83 14.47
CA GLY A 107 -19.91 15.33 14.34
C GLY A 107 -20.34 15.57 12.88
N ARG A 108 -19.70 14.90 11.93
CA ARG A 108 -19.96 14.98 10.49
C ARG A 108 -20.24 13.59 9.93
N ILE A 109 -20.90 13.52 8.77
CA ILE A 109 -21.11 12.27 8.03
C ILE A 109 -20.53 12.47 6.63
N ASP A 110 -19.21 12.50 6.54
CA ASP A 110 -18.48 12.79 5.30
C ASP A 110 -17.85 11.52 4.70
N PHE A 111 -17.98 10.38 5.37
CA PHE A 111 -17.31 9.12 5.00
C PHE A 111 -15.81 9.32 4.77
N THR A 112 -15.18 9.98 5.74
CA THR A 112 -13.75 10.28 5.68
C THR A 112 -12.92 9.00 5.77
N THR A 113 -11.91 8.88 4.93
CA THR A 113 -10.96 7.75 5.02
C THR A 113 -9.92 7.99 6.10
N ALA A 114 -9.68 9.24 6.48
CA ALA A 114 -8.67 9.67 7.45
C ALA A 114 -7.32 8.91 7.23
N HIS A 115 -6.83 8.22 8.26
CA HIS A 115 -5.60 7.43 8.17
C HIS A 115 -5.80 6.05 7.50
N LEU A 116 -7.03 5.66 7.16
CA LEU A 116 -7.38 4.35 6.62
C LEU A 116 -7.48 4.31 5.09
N TRP A 117 -7.11 5.39 4.41
CA TRP A 117 -7.16 5.49 2.95
C TRP A 117 -6.48 4.30 2.24
N PHE A 118 -5.39 3.80 2.80
CA PHE A 118 -4.66 2.65 2.24
C PHE A 118 -5.42 1.33 2.36
N LEU A 119 -6.25 1.15 3.40
CA LEU A 119 -7.14 -0.01 3.54
C LEU A 119 -8.27 0.04 2.51
N TYR A 120 -8.80 1.22 2.27
CA TYR A 120 -9.80 1.45 1.25
C TYR A 120 -9.26 1.13 -0.15
N GLU A 121 -8.10 1.68 -0.52
CA GLU A 121 -7.45 1.34 -1.79
C GLU A 121 -7.13 -0.16 -1.88
N LEU A 122 -6.71 -0.79 -0.78
CA LEU A 122 -6.46 -2.23 -0.74
C LEU A 122 -7.71 -3.06 -1.01
N VAL A 123 -8.89 -2.66 -0.52
CA VAL A 123 -10.16 -3.33 -0.85
C VAL A 123 -10.43 -3.26 -2.35
N ILE A 124 -10.23 -2.10 -2.97
CA ILE A 124 -10.37 -1.94 -4.43
C ILE A 124 -9.40 -2.88 -5.16
N PHE A 125 -8.13 -2.93 -4.73
CA PHE A 125 -7.13 -3.81 -5.36
C PHE A 125 -7.46 -5.28 -5.22
N VAL A 126 -7.96 -5.70 -4.06
CA VAL A 126 -8.42 -7.06 -3.82
C VAL A 126 -9.55 -7.44 -4.78
N LEU A 127 -10.54 -6.57 -4.95
CA LEU A 127 -11.66 -6.81 -5.85
C LEU A 127 -11.21 -6.84 -7.31
N CYS A 128 -10.45 -5.83 -7.76
CA CYS A 128 -9.91 -5.77 -9.11
C CYS A 128 -9.03 -7.00 -9.43
N PHE A 129 -8.09 -7.32 -8.54
CA PHE A 129 -7.20 -8.47 -8.72
C PHE A 129 -7.95 -9.78 -8.76
N SER A 130 -8.94 -9.96 -7.90
CA SER A 130 -9.77 -11.15 -7.84
C SER A 130 -10.59 -11.37 -9.12
N LEU A 131 -11.09 -10.30 -9.73
CA LEU A 131 -11.78 -10.34 -11.01
C LEU A 131 -10.80 -10.67 -12.16
N LEU A 132 -9.65 -9.98 -12.20
CA LEU A 132 -8.62 -10.22 -13.19
C LEU A 132 -8.05 -11.65 -13.11
N TYR A 133 -7.89 -12.19 -11.90
CA TYR A 133 -7.36 -13.54 -11.67
C TYR A 133 -8.26 -14.67 -12.20
N LYS A 134 -9.54 -14.38 -12.48
CA LYS A 134 -10.45 -15.30 -13.18
C LYS A 134 -10.13 -15.41 -14.67
N ILE A 135 -9.50 -14.40 -15.26
CA ILE A 135 -9.13 -14.37 -16.66
C ILE A 135 -7.86 -15.21 -16.84
N LYS A 136 -7.96 -16.28 -17.66
CA LYS A 136 -6.85 -17.23 -17.86
C LYS A 136 -5.56 -16.54 -18.29
N VAL A 137 -5.63 -15.61 -19.24
CA VAL A 137 -4.46 -14.87 -19.75
C VAL A 137 -3.76 -14.10 -18.63
N PHE A 138 -4.53 -13.43 -17.75
CA PHE A 138 -3.96 -12.70 -16.63
C PHE A 138 -3.33 -13.64 -15.60
N LYS A 139 -4.01 -14.74 -15.26
CA LYS A 139 -3.48 -15.75 -14.37
C LYS A 139 -2.17 -16.35 -14.91
N ASP A 140 -2.12 -16.67 -16.19
CA ASP A 140 -0.94 -17.23 -16.84
C ASP A 140 0.20 -16.19 -16.84
N LEU A 141 -0.11 -14.89 -17.01
CA LEU A 141 0.86 -13.79 -16.91
C LEU A 141 1.46 -13.70 -15.51
N VAL A 142 0.62 -13.71 -14.46
CA VAL A 142 1.07 -13.66 -13.05
C VAL A 142 1.91 -14.90 -12.70
N CYS A 143 1.58 -16.07 -13.24
CA CYS A 143 2.31 -17.32 -12.99
C CYS A 143 3.54 -17.51 -13.89
N LYS A 144 3.77 -16.59 -14.84
CA LYS A 144 4.88 -16.69 -15.78
C LYS A 144 6.20 -16.32 -15.11
N ILE A 145 7.24 -17.07 -15.44
CA ILE A 145 8.60 -16.83 -14.98
C ILE A 145 9.08 -15.46 -15.51
N ILE A 146 9.54 -14.61 -14.62
CA ILE A 146 10.07 -13.28 -14.96
C ILE A 146 11.47 -13.46 -15.53
N SER A 147 11.65 -13.15 -16.82
CA SER A 147 12.97 -13.03 -17.42
C SER A 147 13.63 -11.71 -17.01
N PRO A 148 14.97 -11.58 -17.09
CA PRO A 148 15.67 -10.31 -16.79
C PRO A 148 15.15 -9.12 -17.62
N LYS A 149 14.73 -9.36 -18.87
CA LYS A 149 14.13 -8.32 -19.73
C LYS A 149 12.78 -7.84 -19.18
N ILE A 150 11.93 -8.77 -18.72
CA ILE A 150 10.64 -8.44 -18.11
C ILE A 150 10.86 -7.69 -16.81
N PHE A 151 11.83 -8.08 -15.99
CA PHE A 151 12.19 -7.36 -14.78
C PHE A 151 12.60 -5.91 -15.05
N LEU A 152 13.41 -5.67 -16.09
CA LEU A 152 13.77 -4.32 -16.51
C LEU A 152 12.55 -3.50 -16.92
N ILE A 153 11.63 -4.08 -17.72
CA ILE A 153 10.39 -3.41 -18.14
C ILE A 153 9.54 -3.04 -16.93
N ILE A 154 9.39 -3.95 -15.95
CA ILE A 154 8.65 -3.70 -14.72
C ILE A 154 9.30 -2.56 -13.92
N SER A 155 10.63 -2.56 -13.79
CA SER A 155 11.36 -1.52 -13.07
C SER A 155 11.17 -0.14 -13.73
N LEU A 156 11.28 -0.06 -15.05
CA LEU A 156 11.03 1.18 -15.81
C LEU A 156 9.57 1.63 -15.65
N TRP A 157 8.61 0.71 -15.68
CA TRP A 157 7.21 1.01 -15.43
C TRP A 157 7.00 1.60 -14.04
N LEU A 158 7.56 0.99 -12.98
CA LEU A 158 7.43 1.49 -11.61
C LEU A 158 8.00 2.90 -11.47
N ILE A 159 9.13 3.20 -12.11
CA ILE A 159 9.70 4.55 -12.13
C ILE A 159 8.73 5.51 -12.85
N ALA A 160 8.17 5.10 -13.98
CA ALA A 160 7.25 5.92 -14.77
C ALA A 160 5.90 6.16 -14.06
N THR A 161 5.49 5.28 -13.12
CA THR A 161 4.23 5.47 -12.38
C THR A 161 4.27 6.67 -11.44
N VAL A 162 5.44 7.11 -10.98
CA VAL A 162 5.56 8.27 -10.09
C VAL A 162 5.09 9.56 -10.78
N PRO A 163 5.70 10.03 -11.89
CA PRO A 163 5.22 11.21 -12.58
C PRO A 163 3.79 11.03 -13.14
N LEU A 164 3.47 9.83 -13.61
CA LEU A 164 2.12 9.52 -14.10
C LEU A 164 1.06 9.70 -12.99
N ALA A 165 1.35 9.29 -11.77
CA ALA A 165 0.43 9.45 -10.64
C ALA A 165 0.17 10.92 -10.32
N HIS A 166 1.19 11.78 -10.36
CA HIS A 166 1.03 13.22 -10.17
C HIS A 166 0.18 13.87 -11.27
N ILE A 167 0.41 13.46 -12.53
CA ILE A 167 -0.37 13.95 -13.68
C ILE A 167 -1.84 13.51 -13.52
N LEU A 168 -2.10 12.25 -13.25
CA LEU A 168 -3.47 11.72 -13.11
C LEU A 168 -4.23 12.31 -11.92
N ASN A 169 -3.53 12.63 -10.83
CA ASN A 169 -4.13 13.28 -9.66
C ASN A 169 -4.30 14.79 -9.86
N ASN A 170 -3.79 15.34 -10.94
CA ASN A 170 -3.73 16.78 -11.20
C ASN A 170 -3.17 17.58 -9.99
N SER A 171 -2.21 16.99 -9.31
CA SER A 171 -1.58 17.54 -8.12
C SER A 171 -0.12 17.15 -8.05
N PHE A 172 0.74 18.08 -7.70
CA PHE A 172 2.16 17.81 -7.48
C PHE A 172 2.51 18.02 -6.00
N ASN A 173 2.98 16.97 -5.38
CA ASN A 173 3.58 17.03 -4.06
C ASN A 173 4.93 16.29 -4.10
N PRO A 174 6.06 17.00 -3.91
CA PRO A 174 7.39 16.40 -4.02
C PRO A 174 7.69 15.37 -2.92
N TYR A 175 6.91 15.35 -1.84
CA TYR A 175 7.20 14.52 -0.66
C TYR A 175 6.47 13.18 -0.69
N ALA A 176 5.21 13.15 -1.12
CA ALA A 176 4.41 11.93 -1.17
C ALA A 176 3.17 12.11 -2.06
N LEU A 177 2.58 11.00 -2.50
CA LEU A 177 1.26 11.02 -3.10
C LEU A 177 0.23 11.33 -2.02
N MET A 178 -0.61 12.34 -2.27
CA MET A 178 -1.66 12.74 -1.33
C MET A 178 -2.72 11.64 -1.21
N PRO A 179 -3.14 11.26 0.00
CA PRO A 179 -4.16 10.24 0.21
C PRO A 179 -5.54 10.66 -0.32
N SER A 180 -6.42 9.70 -0.54
CA SER A 180 -7.84 9.95 -0.75
C SER A 180 -8.46 10.41 0.56
N GLU A 181 -9.18 11.54 0.56
CA GLU A 181 -9.74 12.15 1.77
C GLU A 181 -11.03 11.46 2.20
N THR A 182 -11.85 11.07 1.22
CA THR A 182 -13.13 10.38 1.44
C THR A 182 -13.25 9.16 0.54
N PHE A 183 -14.20 8.27 0.83
CA PHE A 183 -14.50 7.12 -0.04
C PHE A 183 -14.91 7.53 -1.47
N PHE A 184 -15.38 8.75 -1.66
CA PHE A 184 -15.83 9.25 -2.96
C PHE A 184 -14.74 10.03 -3.71
N SER A 185 -13.66 10.43 -3.05
CA SER A 185 -12.54 11.18 -3.63
C SER A 185 -11.40 10.27 -4.10
N LEU A 186 -11.72 9.34 -5.03
CA LEU A 186 -10.71 8.46 -5.61
C LEU A 186 -9.64 9.26 -6.36
N LYS A 187 -8.38 8.96 -6.08
CA LYS A 187 -7.22 9.51 -6.79
C LYS A 187 -6.67 8.48 -7.78
N PRO A 188 -6.95 8.63 -9.08
CA PRO A 188 -6.56 7.63 -10.09
C PRO A 188 -5.05 7.35 -10.12
N GLY A 189 -4.25 8.37 -9.89
CA GLY A 189 -2.81 8.25 -9.82
C GLY A 189 -2.33 7.33 -8.70
N ASN A 190 -2.92 7.44 -7.51
CA ASN A 190 -2.63 6.54 -6.40
C ASN A 190 -2.97 5.09 -6.75
N LEU A 191 -4.15 4.88 -7.37
CA LEU A 191 -4.57 3.55 -7.77
C LEU A 191 -3.57 2.92 -8.75
N VAL A 192 -3.14 3.64 -9.78
CA VAL A 192 -2.15 3.14 -10.76
C VAL A 192 -0.82 2.85 -10.07
N TYR A 193 -0.33 3.77 -9.25
CA TYR A 193 0.94 3.65 -8.57
C TYR A 193 0.96 2.44 -7.61
N TYR A 194 0.07 2.41 -6.64
CA TYR A 194 0.06 1.36 -5.62
C TYR A 194 -0.41 -0.01 -6.14
N PHE A 195 -1.33 -0.03 -7.11
CA PHE A 195 -1.72 -1.29 -7.74
C PHE A 195 -0.57 -1.93 -8.51
N SER A 196 0.33 -1.13 -9.10
CA SER A 196 1.54 -1.64 -9.76
C SER A 196 2.45 -2.39 -8.78
N TYR A 197 2.64 -1.87 -7.55
CA TYR A 197 3.37 -2.59 -6.49
C TYR A 197 2.62 -3.84 -6.01
N PHE A 198 1.30 -3.78 -5.91
CA PHE A 198 0.50 -4.95 -5.57
C PHE A 198 0.68 -6.06 -6.62
N LEU A 199 0.63 -5.73 -7.91
CA LEU A 199 0.87 -6.69 -9.01
C LEU A 199 2.31 -7.22 -8.98
N LEU A 200 3.29 -6.38 -8.71
CA LEU A 200 4.67 -6.83 -8.53
C LEU A 200 4.77 -7.87 -7.40
N GLY A 201 4.11 -7.64 -6.28
CA GLY A 201 4.06 -8.60 -5.18
C GLY A 201 3.46 -9.95 -5.59
N ALA A 202 2.38 -9.93 -6.36
CA ALA A 202 1.76 -11.14 -6.91
C ALA A 202 2.71 -11.90 -7.84
N LEU A 203 3.43 -11.20 -8.71
CA LEU A 203 4.45 -11.77 -9.60
C LEU A 203 5.62 -12.37 -8.81
N LEU A 204 6.08 -11.70 -7.76
CA LEU A 204 7.18 -12.19 -6.90
C LEU A 204 6.83 -13.49 -6.19
N TYR A 205 5.59 -13.64 -5.71
CA TYR A 205 5.13 -14.90 -5.14
C TYR A 205 5.26 -16.06 -6.13
N SER A 206 4.79 -15.87 -7.35
CA SER A 206 4.84 -16.91 -8.38
C SER A 206 6.27 -17.29 -8.77
N ASN A 207 7.22 -16.37 -8.60
CA ASN A 207 8.63 -16.57 -8.92
C ASN A 207 9.52 -16.92 -7.72
N GLN A 208 8.96 -17.06 -6.50
CA GLN A 208 9.74 -17.35 -5.27
C GLN A 208 10.65 -18.59 -5.39
N LYS A 209 10.23 -19.61 -6.14
CA LYS A 209 11.03 -20.83 -6.37
C LYS A 209 12.33 -20.55 -7.12
N ILE A 210 12.35 -19.50 -7.94
CA ILE A 210 13.57 -19.09 -8.67
C ILE A 210 14.48 -18.34 -7.73
N PHE A 211 13.94 -17.45 -6.90
CA PHE A 211 14.72 -16.72 -5.92
C PHE A 211 15.37 -17.63 -4.87
N SER A 212 14.67 -18.70 -4.42
CA SER A 212 15.27 -19.67 -3.51
C SER A 212 16.44 -20.41 -4.15
N LYS A 213 16.30 -20.86 -5.39
CA LYS A 213 17.40 -21.52 -6.13
C LYS A 213 18.60 -20.60 -6.37
N LEU A 214 18.36 -19.30 -6.63
CA LEU A 214 19.45 -18.34 -6.81
C LEU A 214 20.22 -18.06 -5.50
N LEU A 215 19.54 -18.14 -4.37
CA LEU A 215 20.16 -18.01 -3.06
C LEU A 215 20.93 -19.27 -2.65
N GLU A 216 20.41 -20.45 -2.95
CA GLU A 216 21.07 -21.74 -2.67
C GLU A 216 22.33 -21.95 -3.50
N ASN A 217 22.41 -21.44 -4.73
CA ASN A 217 23.58 -21.54 -5.59
C ASN A 217 24.72 -20.56 -5.22
N LYS A 218 24.53 -19.68 -4.23
CA LYS A 218 25.55 -18.74 -3.76
C LYS A 218 26.22 -19.15 -2.44
N THR A 219 25.78 -20.26 -1.86
CA THR A 219 26.40 -20.91 -0.69
C THR A 219 27.17 -22.14 -1.15
#